data_ef073857263ab3ced20200740dbf857e
#
_entry.id   ef073857263ab3ced20200740dbf857e
#
_cell.length_a   1.000
_cell.length_b   1.000
_cell.length_c   1.000
_cell.angle_alpha   90.00
_cell.angle_beta   90.00
_cell.angle_gamma   90.00
#
_symmetry.space_group_name_H-M   'P 1'
#
loop_
_entity.id
_entity.type
_entity.pdbx_description
1 polymer ?
#
loop_
_entity_poly.entity_id
_entity_poly.type
_entity_poly.pdbx_seq_one_letter_code
_entity_poly.pdbx_strand_id
1 'polypeptide(L)'
;MCPTKIRKFVMLNNGLIIDNIYQIISEIGSGGMGVIYLGYHLRLRKYIVLKKLKDSRKDIRQLRNEVDILKGLHHSYLPQVYDFINYNGSVYTVIDYIEGYDLKYYIDNNYQITEGQLIKWLRQLCEVLDYLHSHNPQVLHSDIKPANIIITTNGDICLIDFGISLYNTNVIMGLSKNYSSPEQLYNYDCAMQGIPSTVNVDSRTDIFSLGVTLYHVMTRYTPSIKNYPPPPIAEFDTGYSEQLQDIVQKAMSYQPADRYQSARQMLKAVDNMKKQDARYKGYVLVQILSSLLCVMLIVGGVLMVYDGMSKTVSSSFQNEYSEFVSLASKGSPETGEKGRAILNNSDYRSVLDDDTKADIFHAIGDYYYDNGDYYNAAYNYSDCLSLKKSEINYRDYTMALISDSRIDEAKNEIQKIQSEYSSSPVISLLNAEICYKTKDYNNAVSLTKSLIQTLSNDSENLYTANYILGKSLSAQNQSDRAIEAYEAARQQKETALILRTIGSEQLKKAEQANYSQDYKNAYNTFKLLDEKYCALTDDIINLAQSAMLAGDDSQYDFCKNKLLDETAKNEDCRVYIMLCMMSDATSDNQTEGYLKKTRELYNSLSQQEKSYISSESLAKTKELYRQYCGQEWE
;
A
#
# COMPACT_ATOMS: atom_id res chain seq x y z
N MET A 1 18.03 83.98 45.93
CA MET A 1 17.28 84.02 44.64
C MET A 1 17.97 83.13 43.66
N CYS A 2 17.39 81.94 43.40
CA CYS A 2 17.88 81.02 42.41
C CYS A 2 16.89 81.07 41.24
N PRO A 3 17.31 81.27 39.97
CA PRO A 3 16.36 81.39 38.88
C PRO A 3 15.89 79.97 38.47
N THR A 4 14.60 79.74 38.62
CA THR A 4 13.86 78.61 38.09
C THR A 4 13.99 78.61 36.53
N LYS A 5 14.86 77.76 36.00
CA LYS A 5 14.90 77.49 34.54
C LYS A 5 13.57 76.85 34.13
N ILE A 6 12.69 77.65 33.55
CA ILE A 6 11.55 77.12 32.76
C ILE A 6 12.13 76.37 31.60
N ARG A 7 12.16 75.03 31.67
CA ARG A 7 12.46 74.19 30.48
C ARG A 7 11.33 74.37 29.48
N LYS A 8 11.57 75.18 28.39
CA LYS A 8 10.70 75.18 27.23
C LYS A 8 10.62 73.73 26.66
N PHE A 9 9.44 73.15 26.67
CA PHE A 9 9.21 71.91 25.95
C PHE A 9 9.48 72.17 24.49
N VAL A 10 10.55 71.55 23.95
CA VAL A 10 10.82 71.60 22.51
C VAL A 10 9.80 70.68 21.87
N MET A 11 8.86 71.26 21.14
CA MET A 11 7.98 70.50 20.23
C MET A 11 8.74 70.16 18.97
N LEU A 12 8.50 68.96 18.40
CA LEU A 12 9.08 68.58 17.13
C LEU A 12 8.27 69.26 15.99
N ASN A 13 8.96 69.94 15.09
CA ASN A 13 8.33 70.62 13.96
C ASN A 13 8.01 69.62 12.84
N ASN A 14 6.91 69.85 12.12
CA ASN A 14 6.58 69.09 10.94
C ASN A 14 7.71 69.19 9.88
N GLY A 15 8.05 68.09 9.24
CA GLY A 15 9.16 68.00 8.29
C GLY A 15 10.54 67.78 8.89
N LEU A 16 10.68 67.86 10.21
CA LEU A 16 11.96 67.58 10.89
C LEU A 16 12.37 66.12 10.64
N ILE A 17 13.64 65.90 10.26
CA ILE A 17 14.22 64.57 10.12
C ILE A 17 15.19 64.33 11.28
N ILE A 18 14.93 63.28 12.04
CA ILE A 18 15.79 62.84 13.16
C ILE A 18 16.66 61.67 12.68
N ASP A 19 17.95 61.72 12.99
CA ASP A 19 18.97 60.70 12.68
C ASP A 19 19.03 60.25 11.18
N ASN A 20 18.55 61.12 10.27
CA ASN A 20 18.38 60.80 8.82
C ASN A 20 17.49 59.57 8.54
N ILE A 21 16.63 59.22 9.50
CA ILE A 21 15.80 58.00 9.44
C ILE A 21 14.32 58.35 9.66
N TYR A 22 14.02 59.24 10.60
CA TYR A 22 12.65 59.45 11.05
C TYR A 22 12.17 60.85 10.69
N GLN A 23 11.27 60.97 9.73
CA GLN A 23 10.65 62.22 9.33
C GLN A 23 9.38 62.47 10.16
N ILE A 24 9.28 63.57 10.86
CA ILE A 24 8.08 63.98 11.60
C ILE A 24 7.03 64.54 10.63
N ILE A 25 5.81 63.98 10.68
CA ILE A 25 4.69 64.41 9.83
C ILE A 25 3.80 65.36 10.58
N SER A 26 3.28 64.97 11.76
CA SER A 26 2.37 65.77 12.57
C SER A 26 2.32 65.29 14.00
N GLU A 27 1.90 66.14 14.91
CA GLU A 27 1.45 65.73 16.24
C GLU A 27 0.05 65.11 16.09
N ILE A 28 -0.12 63.92 16.70
CA ILE A 28 -1.40 63.17 16.67
C ILE A 28 -2.02 62.99 18.05
N GLY A 29 -1.36 63.37 19.09
CA GLY A 29 -1.89 63.31 20.42
C GLY A 29 -0.95 63.96 21.47
N SER A 30 -1.56 64.59 22.48
CA SER A 30 -0.87 65.11 23.63
C SER A 30 -1.70 64.86 24.89
N GLY A 31 -1.08 64.35 25.94
CA GLY A 31 -1.82 63.97 27.15
C GLY A 31 -0.93 63.70 28.37
N GLY A 32 -1.52 63.08 29.37
CA GLY A 32 -0.88 62.74 30.62
C GLY A 32 0.43 61.96 30.46
N MET A 33 0.55 61.13 29.40
CA MET A 33 1.70 60.26 29.14
C MET A 33 2.77 60.86 28.22
N GLY A 34 2.55 61.99 27.57
CA GLY A 34 3.52 62.64 26.68
C GLY A 34 2.89 63.16 25.39
N VAL A 35 3.76 63.58 24.46
CA VAL A 35 3.36 64.01 23.12
C VAL A 35 3.63 62.88 22.15
N ILE A 36 2.69 62.60 21.26
CA ILE A 36 2.75 61.54 20.27
C ILE A 36 2.76 62.14 18.87
N TYR A 37 3.75 61.76 18.06
CA TYR A 37 3.90 62.24 16.68
C TYR A 37 3.71 61.11 15.69
N LEU A 38 2.99 61.35 14.63
CA LEU A 38 3.05 60.57 13.42
C LEU A 38 4.35 60.87 12.69
N GLY A 39 5.10 59.88 12.31
CA GLY A 39 6.30 59.99 11.52
C GLY A 39 6.32 59.00 10.37
N TYR A 40 7.37 59.14 9.55
CA TYR A 40 7.64 58.23 8.44
C TYR A 40 9.08 57.72 8.56
N HIS A 41 9.23 56.40 8.54
CA HIS A 41 10.53 55.76 8.57
C HIS A 41 11.12 55.70 7.14
N LEU A 42 12.08 56.54 6.83
CA LEU A 42 12.62 56.72 5.45
C LEU A 42 13.22 55.47 4.86
N ARG A 43 13.89 54.61 5.66
CA ARG A 43 14.50 53.36 5.20
C ARG A 43 13.49 52.22 5.07
N LEU A 44 12.58 52.06 6.04
CA LEU A 44 11.54 51.02 5.99
C LEU A 44 10.34 51.42 5.11
N ARG A 45 10.24 52.70 4.73
CA ARG A 45 9.17 53.25 3.86
C ARG A 45 7.78 53.03 4.45
N LYS A 46 7.60 53.26 5.75
CA LYS A 46 6.31 53.08 6.41
C LYS A 46 6.06 54.14 7.47
N TYR A 47 4.78 54.32 7.80
CA TYR A 47 4.37 55.19 8.90
C TYR A 47 4.75 54.57 10.24
N ILE A 48 5.15 55.43 11.17
CA ILE A 48 5.55 55.09 12.55
C ILE A 48 4.98 56.12 13.50
N VAL A 49 4.99 55.76 14.78
CA VAL A 49 4.65 56.67 15.87
C VAL A 49 5.91 56.94 16.70
N LEU A 50 6.20 58.21 16.96
CA LEU A 50 7.21 58.62 17.93
C LEU A 50 6.49 59.09 19.19
N LYS A 51 6.66 58.37 20.29
CA LYS A 51 6.07 58.67 21.59
C LYS A 51 7.13 59.26 22.52
N LYS A 52 6.95 60.51 22.94
CA LYS A 52 7.85 61.17 23.89
C LYS A 52 7.65 60.62 25.29
N LEU A 53 8.73 60.16 25.92
CA LEU A 53 8.70 59.69 27.29
C LEU A 53 8.80 60.88 28.25
N LYS A 54 7.92 60.93 29.25
CA LYS A 54 7.77 62.09 30.17
C LYS A 54 8.75 62.13 31.30
N ASP A 55 9.40 61.03 31.65
CA ASP A 55 10.11 60.94 32.91
C ASP A 55 11.58 61.40 32.82
N SER A 56 11.80 62.60 33.33
CA SER A 56 13.13 63.22 33.50
C SER A 56 13.88 62.74 34.75
N ARG A 57 13.31 61.80 35.54
CA ARG A 57 13.87 61.35 36.81
C ARG A 57 14.47 59.96 36.79
N LYS A 58 14.11 59.16 35.81
CA LYS A 58 14.70 57.82 35.58
C LYS A 58 16.06 57.95 34.92
N ASP A 59 17.01 57.11 35.35
CA ASP A 59 18.29 56.95 34.63
C ASP A 59 18.01 56.50 33.19
N ILE A 60 18.62 57.19 32.20
CA ILE A 60 18.52 56.87 30.78
C ILE A 60 18.87 55.40 30.52
N ARG A 61 19.73 54.79 31.32
CA ARG A 61 20.09 53.36 31.22
C ARG A 61 18.92 52.45 31.59
N GLN A 62 18.15 52.79 32.61
CA GLN A 62 16.94 52.00 32.98
C GLN A 62 15.87 52.09 31.91
N LEU A 63 15.64 53.28 31.34
CA LEU A 63 14.71 53.48 30.25
C LEU A 63 15.11 52.69 29.00
N ARG A 64 16.43 52.63 28.72
CA ARG A 64 16.94 51.84 27.57
C ARG A 64 16.72 50.36 27.77
N ASN A 65 16.98 49.81 28.95
CA ASN A 65 16.74 48.39 29.23
C ASN A 65 15.25 48.03 29.12
N GLU A 66 14.34 48.92 29.55
CA GLU A 66 12.90 48.73 29.40
C GLU A 66 12.51 48.66 27.91
N VAL A 67 13.04 49.57 27.08
CA VAL A 67 12.76 49.57 25.64
C VAL A 67 13.40 48.38 24.94
N ASP A 68 14.58 47.93 25.36
CA ASP A 68 15.23 46.75 24.78
C ASP A 68 14.42 45.47 25.02
N ILE A 69 13.75 45.33 26.17
CA ILE A 69 12.78 44.23 26.37
C ILE A 69 11.60 44.37 25.42
N LEU A 70 11.04 45.59 25.29
CA LEU A 70 9.91 45.81 24.38
C LEU A 70 10.26 45.57 22.91
N LYS A 71 11.50 45.85 22.47
CA LYS A 71 12.00 45.50 21.13
C LYS A 71 12.00 44.01 20.86
N GLY A 72 12.20 43.20 21.90
CA GLY A 72 12.19 41.74 21.83
C GLY A 72 10.78 41.13 21.74
N LEU A 73 9.74 41.91 21.97
CA LEU A 73 8.36 41.40 21.92
C LEU A 73 7.87 41.37 20.46
N HIS A 74 7.51 40.16 19.98
CA HIS A 74 6.96 39.92 18.64
C HIS A 74 5.66 39.15 18.76
N HIS A 75 4.54 39.83 18.54
CA HIS A 75 3.22 39.22 18.57
C HIS A 75 2.27 39.92 17.58
N SER A 76 1.38 39.19 16.91
CA SER A 76 0.46 39.74 15.91
C SER A 76 -0.45 40.83 16.41
N TYR A 77 -0.69 40.89 17.72
CA TYR A 77 -1.58 41.84 18.39
C TYR A 77 -0.83 42.89 19.21
N LEU A 78 0.47 43.06 18.93
CA LEU A 78 1.30 44.13 19.54
C LEU A 78 1.96 44.95 18.44
N PRO A 79 2.13 46.28 18.63
CA PRO A 79 2.95 47.07 17.72
C PRO A 79 4.44 46.70 17.91
N GLN A 80 5.19 46.63 16.84
CA GLN A 80 6.62 46.44 16.90
C GLN A 80 7.30 47.71 17.41
N VAL A 81 8.17 47.60 18.41
CA VAL A 81 9.08 48.66 18.84
C VAL A 81 10.35 48.61 18.01
N TYR A 82 10.67 49.72 17.31
CA TYR A 82 11.83 49.78 16.41
C TYR A 82 13.06 50.36 17.08
N ASP A 83 12.85 51.51 17.80
CA ASP A 83 13.97 52.28 18.31
C ASP A 83 13.67 53.09 19.56
N PHE A 84 14.76 53.53 20.15
CA PHE A 84 14.79 54.44 21.29
C PHE A 84 15.76 55.58 20.97
N ILE A 85 15.24 56.77 20.76
CA ILE A 85 16.04 57.90 20.31
C ILE A 85 16.06 59.00 21.37
N ASN A 86 17.21 59.63 21.57
CA ASN A 86 17.36 60.81 22.39
C ASN A 86 17.60 62.03 21.49
N TYR A 87 16.63 62.88 21.42
CA TYR A 87 16.71 64.08 20.62
C TYR A 87 16.43 65.34 21.47
N ASN A 88 17.36 66.29 21.46
CA ASN A 88 17.31 67.53 22.23
C ASN A 88 16.98 67.31 23.72
N GLY A 89 17.61 66.29 24.34
CA GLY A 89 17.43 65.97 25.75
C GLY A 89 16.06 65.36 26.11
N SER A 90 15.25 65.02 25.11
CA SER A 90 14.00 64.28 25.25
C SER A 90 14.14 62.91 24.64
N VAL A 91 13.52 61.92 25.26
CA VAL A 91 13.57 60.52 24.83
C VAL A 91 12.28 60.16 24.13
N TYR A 92 12.40 59.48 23.02
CA TYR A 92 11.27 59.00 22.21
C TYR A 92 11.40 57.49 21.94
N THR A 93 10.29 56.77 22.01
CA THR A 93 10.19 55.42 21.48
C THR A 93 9.58 55.49 20.09
N VAL A 94 10.11 54.69 19.16
CA VAL A 94 9.65 54.57 17.78
C VAL A 94 8.94 53.22 17.63
N ILE A 95 7.65 53.26 17.34
CA ILE A 95 6.80 52.08 17.25
C ILE A 95 5.99 52.06 15.93
N ASP A 96 5.37 50.94 15.62
CA ASP A 96 4.45 50.83 14.49
C ASP A 96 3.30 51.83 14.58
N TYR A 97 2.95 52.44 13.46
CA TYR A 97 1.65 53.09 13.30
C TYR A 97 0.59 52.04 12.98
N ILE A 98 -0.41 51.92 13.85
CA ILE A 98 -1.52 50.98 13.66
C ILE A 98 -2.72 51.72 13.10
N GLU A 99 -3.14 51.34 11.89
CA GLU A 99 -4.30 51.91 11.23
C GLU A 99 -5.59 51.29 11.80
N GLY A 100 -6.48 52.15 12.30
CA GLY A 100 -7.73 51.74 12.93
C GLY A 100 -8.23 52.76 13.93
N TYR A 101 -9.25 52.38 14.68
CA TYR A 101 -9.82 53.18 15.75
C TYR A 101 -9.67 52.47 17.09
N ASP A 102 -9.43 53.21 18.17
CA ASP A 102 -9.40 52.64 19.49
C ASP A 102 -10.80 52.17 19.95
N LEU A 103 -10.83 51.25 20.89
CA LEU A 103 -12.09 50.70 21.39
C LEU A 103 -12.93 51.76 22.13
N LYS A 104 -12.30 52.85 22.63
CA LYS A 104 -13.01 53.98 23.20
C LYS A 104 -13.83 54.72 22.15
N TYR A 105 -13.32 54.87 20.94
CA TYR A 105 -14.07 55.43 19.81
C TYR A 105 -15.36 54.64 19.52
N TYR A 106 -15.32 53.31 19.58
CA TYR A 106 -16.50 52.45 19.42
C TYR A 106 -17.50 52.62 20.54
N ILE A 107 -17.03 52.83 21.76
CA ILE A 107 -17.89 53.12 22.93
C ILE A 107 -18.55 54.50 22.79
N ASP A 108 -17.76 55.52 22.56
CA ASP A 108 -18.22 56.95 22.53
C ASP A 108 -19.20 57.21 21.37
N ASN A 109 -19.07 56.47 20.26
CA ASN A 109 -19.95 56.58 19.10
C ASN A 109 -21.09 55.53 19.09
N ASN A 110 -21.31 54.81 20.19
CA ASN A 110 -22.39 53.84 20.34
C ASN A 110 -22.43 52.74 19.25
N TYR A 111 -21.28 52.33 18.72
CA TYR A 111 -21.22 51.24 17.78
C TYR A 111 -21.78 49.97 18.38
N GLN A 112 -22.64 49.24 17.60
CA GLN A 112 -23.14 47.93 18.01
C GLN A 112 -22.05 46.89 17.80
N ILE A 113 -21.58 46.32 18.90
CA ILE A 113 -20.55 45.26 18.89
C ILE A 113 -21.27 43.94 19.10
N THR A 114 -21.20 43.07 18.11
CA THR A 114 -21.81 41.71 18.22
C THR A 114 -21.04 40.85 19.22
N GLU A 115 -21.72 39.89 19.83
CA GLU A 115 -21.07 38.93 20.73
C GLU A 115 -19.90 38.20 20.05
N GLY A 116 -20.06 37.81 18.80
CA GLY A 116 -19.00 37.16 18.03
C GLY A 116 -17.75 38.02 17.85
N GLN A 117 -17.92 39.33 17.63
CA GLN A 117 -16.81 40.30 17.60
C GLN A 117 -16.15 40.45 18.96
N LEU A 118 -16.94 40.57 20.02
CA LEU A 118 -16.42 40.73 21.37
C LEU A 118 -15.66 39.48 21.83
N ILE A 119 -16.17 38.30 21.55
CA ILE A 119 -15.48 37.03 21.83
C ILE A 119 -14.16 36.95 21.02
N LYS A 120 -14.15 37.34 19.75
CA LYS A 120 -12.94 37.40 18.93
C LYS A 120 -11.89 38.27 19.57
N TRP A 121 -12.27 39.50 19.93
CA TRP A 121 -11.34 40.46 20.57
C TRP A 121 -10.88 39.99 21.93
N LEU A 122 -11.76 39.43 22.74
CA LEU A 122 -11.39 38.86 24.04
C LEU A 122 -10.37 37.73 23.91
N ARG A 123 -10.55 36.83 22.93
CA ARG A 123 -9.56 35.78 22.66
C ARG A 123 -8.20 36.34 22.29
N GLN A 124 -8.15 37.29 21.37
CA GLN A 124 -6.92 37.95 20.94
C GLN A 124 -6.24 38.70 22.08
N LEU A 125 -7.00 39.36 22.97
CA LEU A 125 -6.49 40.00 24.18
C LEU A 125 -5.93 38.97 25.17
N CYS A 126 -6.62 37.85 25.37
CA CYS A 126 -6.10 36.79 26.22
C CYS A 126 -4.81 36.16 25.65
N GLU A 127 -4.73 35.97 24.32
CA GLU A 127 -3.54 35.43 23.65
C GLU A 127 -2.32 36.36 23.83
N VAL A 128 -2.49 37.65 23.59
CA VAL A 128 -1.40 38.62 23.77
C VAL A 128 -0.98 38.77 25.22
N LEU A 129 -1.93 38.73 26.18
CA LEU A 129 -1.60 38.76 27.59
C LEU A 129 -0.89 37.50 28.07
N ASP A 130 -1.32 36.31 27.59
CA ASP A 130 -0.61 35.04 27.88
C ASP A 130 0.83 35.08 27.36
N TYR A 131 1.05 35.64 26.16
CA TYR A 131 2.38 35.87 25.62
C TYR A 131 3.23 36.77 26.49
N LEU A 132 2.70 37.95 26.88
CA LEU A 132 3.42 38.90 27.74
C LEU A 132 3.73 38.32 29.11
N HIS A 133 2.75 37.69 29.74
CA HIS A 133 2.90 37.10 31.06
C HIS A 133 3.85 35.90 31.11
N SER A 134 4.02 35.22 29.98
CA SER A 134 4.94 34.06 29.82
C SER A 134 6.35 34.46 29.41
N HIS A 135 6.57 35.75 29.11
CA HIS A 135 7.90 36.25 28.73
C HIS A 135 8.89 36.20 29.91
N ASN A 136 10.16 36.08 29.63
CA ASN A 136 11.20 36.12 30.67
C ASN A 136 12.21 37.28 30.41
N PRO A 137 12.23 38.33 31.21
CA PRO A 137 11.40 38.57 32.41
C PRO A 137 9.92 38.77 32.05
N GLN A 138 9.02 38.45 33.00
CA GLN A 138 7.58 38.63 32.86
C GLN A 138 7.23 40.08 32.55
N VAL A 139 6.37 40.32 31.58
CA VAL A 139 5.90 41.66 31.19
C VAL A 139 4.44 41.82 31.57
N LEU A 140 4.13 42.84 32.35
CA LEU A 140 2.76 43.27 32.66
C LEU A 140 2.41 44.48 31.80
N HIS A 141 1.20 44.52 31.24
CA HIS A 141 0.75 45.70 30.47
C HIS A 141 0.42 46.89 31.40
N SER A 142 -0.25 46.62 32.50
CA SER A 142 -0.55 47.54 33.62
C SER A 142 -1.47 48.74 33.32
N ASP A 143 -1.88 48.99 32.06
CA ASP A 143 -2.78 50.07 31.65
C ASP A 143 -3.76 49.64 30.56
N ILE A 144 -4.42 48.49 30.74
CA ILE A 144 -5.43 47.98 29.81
C ILE A 144 -6.71 48.78 29.98
N LYS A 145 -7.13 49.46 28.89
CA LYS A 145 -8.33 50.28 28.83
C LYS A 145 -8.77 50.44 27.36
N PRO A 146 -10.02 50.87 27.10
CA PRO A 146 -10.51 51.01 25.70
C PRO A 146 -9.64 51.87 24.80
N ALA A 147 -9.03 52.96 25.32
CA ALA A 147 -8.17 53.84 24.52
C ALA A 147 -6.82 53.19 24.11
N ASN A 148 -6.42 52.11 24.75
CA ASN A 148 -5.16 51.39 24.49
C ASN A 148 -5.37 50.11 23.66
N ILE A 149 -6.57 49.87 23.13
CA ILE A 149 -6.91 48.74 22.26
C ILE A 149 -7.41 49.28 20.93
N ILE A 150 -6.59 49.18 19.87
CA ILE A 150 -6.98 49.58 18.52
C ILE A 150 -7.66 48.38 17.81
N ILE A 151 -8.78 48.65 17.20
CA ILE A 151 -9.39 47.72 16.26
C ILE A 151 -8.89 48.09 14.86
N THR A 152 -8.10 47.21 14.27
CA THR A 152 -7.47 47.41 12.95
C THR A 152 -8.51 47.37 11.82
N THR A 153 -8.13 47.82 10.64
CA THR A 153 -8.95 47.72 9.44
C THR A 153 -9.39 46.28 9.11
N ASN A 154 -8.64 45.27 9.53
CA ASN A 154 -8.99 43.83 9.39
C ASN A 154 -9.94 43.34 10.49
N GLY A 155 -10.31 44.16 11.45
CA GLY A 155 -11.18 43.79 12.55
C GLY A 155 -10.49 42.98 13.66
N ASP A 156 -9.16 42.97 13.71
CA ASP A 156 -8.35 42.37 14.76
C ASP A 156 -7.94 43.46 15.78
N ILE A 157 -7.62 43.05 16.99
CA ILE A 157 -7.12 44.00 17.99
C ILE A 157 -5.61 44.26 17.81
N CYS A 158 -5.18 45.43 18.25
CA CYS A 158 -3.79 45.69 18.55
C CYS A 158 -3.72 46.40 19.94
N LEU A 159 -3.04 45.77 20.88
CA LEU A 159 -2.88 46.30 22.23
C LEU A 159 -1.66 47.23 22.24
N ILE A 160 -1.92 48.52 22.44
CA ILE A 160 -0.91 49.56 22.40
C ILE A 160 -0.63 50.14 23.81
N ASP A 161 0.44 50.90 23.92
CA ASP A 161 0.75 51.74 25.10
C ASP A 161 0.96 50.95 26.40
N PHE A 162 2.03 50.13 26.43
CA PHE A 162 2.50 49.56 27.69
C PHE A 162 2.72 50.68 28.74
N GLY A 163 2.08 50.54 29.88
CA GLY A 163 2.39 51.36 31.03
C GLY A 163 3.82 51.03 31.50
N ILE A 164 4.79 51.81 31.07
CA ILE A 164 6.22 51.54 31.25
C ILE A 164 6.59 51.46 32.75
N SER A 165 6.36 50.29 33.36
CA SER A 165 6.92 49.92 34.65
C SER A 165 7.30 48.43 34.63
N LEU A 166 8.38 48.11 33.92
CA LEU A 166 8.88 46.74 33.74
C LEU A 166 9.55 46.13 34.97
N TYR A 167 9.77 46.88 36.03
CA TYR A 167 10.40 46.37 37.26
C TYR A 167 9.80 47.00 38.53
N ASN A 168 9.29 46.17 39.41
CA ASN A 168 9.13 46.27 40.86
C ASN A 168 9.30 47.65 41.51
N THR A 169 8.90 48.73 40.87
CA THR A 169 8.76 50.01 41.56
C THR A 169 7.29 50.17 41.90
N ASN A 170 6.96 50.08 43.16
CA ASN A 170 5.64 50.27 43.74
C ASN A 170 5.00 51.65 43.43
N VAL A 171 5.53 52.36 42.43
CA VAL A 171 5.07 53.69 42.05
C VAL A 171 4.66 53.72 40.61
N ILE A 172 3.39 53.47 40.36
CA ILE A 172 2.77 53.59 39.04
C ILE A 172 2.40 55.06 38.85
N MET A 173 3.15 55.82 38.03
CA MET A 173 2.76 57.15 37.63
C MET A 173 1.78 57.08 36.43
N GLY A 174 0.61 57.67 36.56
CA GLY A 174 -0.35 57.82 35.46
C GLY A 174 -1.43 56.75 35.40
N LEU A 175 -1.89 56.28 36.55
CA LEU A 175 -2.98 55.31 36.63
C LEU A 175 -4.28 55.80 35.99
N SER A 176 -4.87 54.93 35.20
CA SER A 176 -6.24 55.09 34.69
C SER A 176 -7.25 54.62 35.74
N LYS A 177 -7.54 55.48 36.73
CA LYS A 177 -8.27 55.15 37.97
C LYS A 177 -9.51 54.27 37.80
N ASN A 178 -10.21 54.38 36.67
CA ASN A 178 -11.44 53.65 36.42
C ASN A 178 -11.21 52.19 35.92
N TYR A 179 -10.00 51.84 35.44
CA TYR A 179 -9.67 50.52 34.88
C TYR A 179 -8.59 49.79 35.69
N SER A 180 -7.91 50.51 36.61
CA SER A 180 -6.84 49.94 37.41
C SER A 180 -7.39 49.02 38.50
N SER A 181 -6.65 47.95 38.76
CA SER A 181 -7.03 46.97 39.78
C SER A 181 -6.94 47.54 41.19
N PRO A 182 -7.66 46.97 42.19
CA PRO A 182 -7.63 47.40 43.57
C PRO A 182 -6.21 47.44 44.15
N GLU A 183 -5.39 46.46 43.85
CA GLU A 183 -4.00 46.37 44.30
C GLU A 183 -3.10 47.46 43.66
N GLN A 184 -3.34 47.84 42.42
CA GLN A 184 -2.63 48.97 41.81
C GLN A 184 -3.00 50.31 42.46
N LEU A 185 -4.28 50.52 42.72
CA LEU A 185 -4.78 51.74 43.37
C LEU A 185 -4.28 51.86 44.80
N TYR A 186 -4.28 50.73 45.52
CA TYR A 186 -3.75 50.70 46.86
C TYR A 186 -2.25 51.08 46.87
N ASN A 187 -1.44 50.51 46.02
CA ASN A 187 -0.01 50.84 45.91
C ASN A 187 0.23 52.30 45.52
N TYR A 188 -0.64 52.81 44.59
CA TYR A 188 -0.58 54.20 44.20
C TYR A 188 -0.89 55.14 45.39
N ASP A 189 -1.93 54.88 46.18
CA ASP A 189 -2.32 55.68 47.33
C ASP A 189 -1.24 55.61 48.41
N CYS A 190 -0.65 54.47 48.69
CA CYS A 190 0.50 54.31 49.59
C CYS A 190 1.71 55.18 49.14
N ALA A 191 2.01 55.09 47.81
CA ALA A 191 3.13 55.89 47.29
C ALA A 191 2.92 57.40 47.36
N MET A 192 1.67 57.86 47.16
CA MET A 192 1.32 59.27 47.27
C MET A 192 1.43 59.78 48.74
N GLN A 193 1.27 58.88 49.72
CA GLN A 193 1.38 59.16 51.12
C GLN A 193 2.80 58.92 51.70
N GLY A 194 3.73 58.41 50.84
CA GLY A 194 5.09 58.02 51.22
C GLY A 194 5.16 56.78 52.11
N ILE A 195 4.11 55.94 52.08
CA ILE A 195 4.00 54.69 52.84
C ILE A 195 4.50 53.52 51.99
N PRO A 196 5.41 52.65 52.46
CA PRO A 196 5.79 51.45 51.75
C PRO A 196 4.60 50.48 51.59
N SER A 197 4.33 50.00 50.39
CA SER A 197 3.34 48.97 50.16
C SER A 197 4.00 47.62 50.02
N THR A 198 3.35 46.57 50.57
CA THR A 198 3.75 45.15 50.45
C THR A 198 2.82 44.38 49.57
N VAL A 199 1.83 45.04 48.95
CA VAL A 199 0.87 44.37 48.08
C VAL A 199 1.52 44.08 46.71
N ASN A 200 1.55 42.81 46.35
CA ASN A 200 2.13 42.37 45.09
C ASN A 200 1.17 42.65 43.92
N VAL A 201 1.72 43.16 42.81
CA VAL A 201 1.02 43.38 41.56
C VAL A 201 1.54 42.31 40.56
N ASP A 202 0.69 41.44 40.08
CA ASP A 202 1.04 40.36 39.18
C ASP A 202 0.12 40.32 37.94
N SER A 203 0.22 39.26 37.12
CA SER A 203 -0.54 39.07 35.86
C SER A 203 -2.07 39.18 36.02
N ARG A 204 -2.61 38.94 37.23
CA ARG A 204 -4.04 39.03 37.51
C ARG A 204 -4.55 40.47 37.53
N THR A 205 -3.65 41.45 37.63
CA THR A 205 -3.93 42.88 37.49
C THR A 205 -4.41 43.20 36.06
N ASP A 206 -3.70 42.69 35.04
CA ASP A 206 -4.10 42.85 33.64
C ASP A 206 -5.44 42.16 33.33
N ILE A 207 -5.69 41.00 33.97
CA ILE A 207 -6.97 40.27 33.84
C ILE A 207 -8.11 41.11 34.40
N PHE A 208 -7.91 41.78 35.55
CA PHE A 208 -8.90 42.68 36.11
C PHE A 208 -9.18 43.87 35.18
N SER A 209 -8.15 44.54 34.71
CA SER A 209 -8.26 45.70 33.80
C SER A 209 -8.91 45.32 32.48
N LEU A 210 -8.64 44.11 31.96
CA LEU A 210 -9.35 43.53 30.81
C LEU A 210 -10.83 43.32 31.12
N GLY A 211 -11.16 42.71 32.26
CA GLY A 211 -12.54 42.55 32.71
C GLY A 211 -13.31 43.87 32.77
N VAL A 212 -12.74 44.89 33.40
CA VAL A 212 -13.34 46.23 33.50
C VAL A 212 -13.51 46.89 32.12
N THR A 213 -12.53 46.71 31.23
CA THR A 213 -12.61 47.17 29.84
C THR A 213 -13.79 46.54 29.09
N LEU A 214 -13.95 45.22 29.18
CA LEU A 214 -15.05 44.51 28.57
C LEU A 214 -16.39 44.84 29.21
N TYR A 215 -16.46 44.96 30.50
CA TYR A 215 -17.65 45.42 31.21
C TYR A 215 -18.12 46.79 30.67
N HIS A 216 -17.19 47.75 30.51
CA HIS A 216 -17.49 49.07 29.94
C HIS A 216 -17.97 48.97 28.49
N VAL A 217 -17.37 48.08 27.69
CA VAL A 217 -17.81 47.81 26.31
C VAL A 217 -19.23 47.24 26.28
N MET A 218 -19.56 46.32 27.15
CA MET A 218 -20.86 45.63 27.19
C MET A 218 -21.97 46.52 27.72
N THR A 219 -21.72 47.23 28.81
CA THR A 219 -22.76 47.97 29.52
C THR A 219 -22.81 49.46 29.21
N ARG A 220 -21.78 50.01 28.54
CA ARG A 220 -21.55 51.45 28.37
C ARG A 220 -21.40 52.21 29.69
N TYR A 221 -21.42 51.51 30.81
CA TYR A 221 -21.22 52.10 32.15
C TYR A 221 -19.74 52.07 32.52
N THR A 222 -19.20 53.22 32.87
CA THR A 222 -17.79 53.30 33.32
C THR A 222 -17.71 52.96 34.82
N PRO A 223 -17.10 51.84 35.21
CA PRO A 223 -16.97 51.49 36.61
C PRO A 223 -16.14 52.52 37.38
N SER A 224 -16.43 52.66 38.68
CA SER A 224 -15.63 53.48 39.58
C SER A 224 -15.29 52.66 40.81
N ILE A 225 -14.01 52.68 41.18
CA ILE A 225 -13.54 51.95 42.39
C ILE A 225 -14.22 52.44 43.66
N LYS A 226 -14.70 53.70 43.67
CA LYS A 226 -15.42 54.27 44.82
C LYS A 226 -16.76 53.59 45.07
N ASN A 227 -17.36 53.05 44.03
CA ASN A 227 -18.65 52.37 44.03
C ASN A 227 -18.48 50.93 43.56
N TYR A 228 -17.47 50.25 44.07
CA TYR A 228 -17.19 48.87 43.69
C TYR A 228 -17.87 47.90 44.68
N PRO A 229 -18.49 46.79 44.24
CA PRO A 229 -18.60 46.33 42.85
C PRO A 229 -19.60 47.17 42.04
N PRO A 230 -19.36 47.29 40.71
CA PRO A 230 -20.34 47.95 39.84
C PRO A 230 -21.63 47.10 39.74
N PRO A 231 -22.76 47.65 39.22
CA PRO A 231 -23.97 46.88 38.98
C PRO A 231 -23.68 45.63 38.15
N PRO A 232 -24.31 44.46 38.42
CA PRO A 232 -24.15 43.27 37.62
C PRO A 232 -24.49 43.52 36.14
N ILE A 233 -23.76 42.87 35.20
CA ILE A 233 -23.99 43.04 33.76
C ILE A 233 -25.43 42.67 33.38
N ALA A 234 -26.01 41.69 34.07
CA ALA A 234 -27.38 41.25 33.89
C ALA A 234 -28.45 42.33 34.15
N GLU A 235 -28.13 43.41 34.86
CA GLU A 235 -29.03 44.55 35.07
C GLU A 235 -29.14 45.48 33.81
N PHE A 236 -28.22 45.26 32.84
CA PHE A 236 -28.20 45.99 31.61
C PHE A 236 -28.73 45.11 30.48
N ASP A 237 -29.58 45.64 29.62
CA ASP A 237 -30.04 44.96 28.42
C ASP A 237 -28.93 44.98 27.36
N THR A 238 -27.93 44.09 27.54
CA THR A 238 -26.73 44.12 26.70
C THR A 238 -26.80 43.22 25.48
N GLY A 239 -27.73 42.26 25.44
CA GLY A 239 -27.84 41.26 24.39
C GLY A 239 -26.73 40.24 24.32
N TYR A 240 -25.80 40.19 25.29
CA TYR A 240 -24.71 39.19 25.38
C TYR A 240 -25.13 38.01 26.21
N SER A 241 -24.59 36.83 25.89
CA SER A 241 -24.87 35.58 26.59
C SER A 241 -24.46 35.61 28.06
N GLU A 242 -25.20 34.90 28.93
CA GLU A 242 -24.86 34.77 30.35
C GLU A 242 -23.44 34.27 30.56
N GLN A 243 -22.99 33.31 29.75
CA GLN A 243 -21.64 32.76 29.83
C GLN A 243 -20.56 33.81 29.61
N LEU A 244 -20.75 34.72 28.64
CA LEU A 244 -19.80 35.83 28.43
C LEU A 244 -19.84 36.84 29.58
N GLN A 245 -21.04 37.14 30.09
CA GLN A 245 -21.22 37.99 31.27
C GLN A 245 -20.47 37.43 32.49
N ASP A 246 -20.61 36.13 32.76
CA ASP A 246 -19.94 35.44 33.88
C ASP A 246 -18.41 35.50 33.75
N ILE A 247 -17.90 35.34 32.53
CA ILE A 247 -16.46 35.41 32.27
C ILE A 247 -15.92 36.81 32.62
N VAL A 248 -16.61 37.85 32.16
CA VAL A 248 -16.21 39.22 32.42
C VAL A 248 -16.34 39.54 33.91
N GLN A 249 -17.43 39.16 34.56
CA GLN A 249 -17.67 39.40 35.95
C GLN A 249 -16.65 38.71 36.87
N LYS A 250 -16.29 37.45 36.55
CA LYS A 250 -15.21 36.73 37.23
C LYS A 250 -13.84 37.42 37.08
N ALA A 251 -13.52 37.90 35.88
CA ALA A 251 -12.27 38.63 35.65
C ALA A 251 -12.17 39.90 36.53
N MET A 252 -13.31 40.54 36.81
CA MET A 252 -13.42 41.74 37.63
C MET A 252 -13.50 41.48 39.15
N SER A 253 -13.37 40.23 39.65
CA SER A 253 -13.44 39.96 41.08
C SER A 253 -12.45 40.84 41.86
N TYR A 254 -12.92 41.39 43.01
CA TYR A 254 -12.13 42.30 43.80
C TYR A 254 -10.82 41.69 44.30
N GLN A 255 -10.93 40.46 44.84
CA GLN A 255 -9.77 39.70 45.29
C GLN A 255 -9.06 39.04 44.11
N PRO A 256 -7.74 39.17 43.96
CA PRO A 256 -6.98 38.51 42.90
C PRO A 256 -7.14 36.99 42.87
N ALA A 257 -7.37 36.34 44.02
CA ALA A 257 -7.56 34.90 44.15
C ALA A 257 -8.84 34.40 43.45
N ASP A 258 -9.88 35.25 43.40
CA ASP A 258 -11.19 34.90 42.80
C ASP A 258 -11.23 35.11 41.29
N ARG A 259 -10.23 35.79 40.73
CA ARG A 259 -10.08 36.01 39.28
C ARG A 259 -9.56 34.78 38.57
N TYR A 260 -9.48 34.83 37.24
CA TYR A 260 -8.67 33.89 36.50
C TYR A 260 -7.20 34.04 36.92
N GLN A 261 -6.52 32.92 37.15
CA GLN A 261 -5.13 32.93 37.65
C GLN A 261 -4.10 33.14 36.52
N SER A 262 -4.53 33.07 35.24
CA SER A 262 -3.74 33.41 34.06
C SER A 262 -4.64 33.81 32.90
N ALA A 263 -4.11 34.56 31.93
CA ALA A 263 -4.80 34.89 30.70
C ALA A 263 -5.19 33.62 29.92
N ARG A 264 -4.34 32.59 29.96
CA ARG A 264 -4.64 31.25 29.38
C ARG A 264 -5.85 30.57 30.03
N GLN A 265 -6.03 30.73 31.36
CA GLN A 265 -7.20 30.19 32.04
C GLN A 265 -8.50 30.90 31.58
N MET A 266 -8.44 32.24 31.41
CA MET A 266 -9.54 33.03 30.88
C MET A 266 -9.86 32.63 29.40
N LEU A 267 -8.83 32.49 28.59
CA LEU A 267 -8.97 32.01 27.20
C LEU A 267 -9.68 30.65 27.11
N LYS A 268 -9.28 29.70 27.97
CA LYS A 268 -9.95 28.38 28.05
C LYS A 268 -11.43 28.51 28.44
N ALA A 269 -11.79 29.44 29.30
CA ALA A 269 -13.20 29.68 29.64
C ALA A 269 -13.99 30.17 28.42
N VAL A 270 -13.41 31.11 27.65
CA VAL A 270 -14.01 31.62 26.41
C VAL A 270 -14.16 30.50 25.37
N ASP A 271 -13.14 29.64 25.22
CA ASP A 271 -13.20 28.52 24.27
C ASP A 271 -14.25 27.47 24.66
N ASN A 272 -14.51 27.31 25.95
CA ASN A 272 -15.49 26.36 26.45
C ASN A 272 -16.93 26.87 26.37
N MET A 273 -17.16 28.18 26.15
CA MET A 273 -18.53 28.71 25.95
C MET A 273 -19.29 27.99 24.87
N LYS A 274 -18.67 27.81 23.66
CA LYS A 274 -19.29 27.08 22.56
C LYS A 274 -19.59 25.61 22.86
N LYS A 275 -18.78 24.97 23.72
CA LYS A 275 -18.94 23.55 24.09
C LYS A 275 -20.10 23.32 25.08
N GLN A 276 -20.53 24.34 25.79
CA GLN A 276 -21.62 24.26 26.77
C GLN A 276 -23.00 24.51 26.14
N ASP A 277 -23.06 25.12 24.95
CA ASP A 277 -24.31 25.36 24.23
C ASP A 277 -24.98 24.02 23.86
N ALA A 278 -26.22 23.83 24.28
CA ALA A 278 -27.01 22.64 23.98
C ALA A 278 -27.16 22.37 22.48
N ARG A 279 -27.25 23.44 21.66
CA ARG A 279 -27.31 23.34 20.20
C ARG A 279 -25.99 22.84 19.63
N TYR A 280 -24.86 23.30 20.17
CA TYR A 280 -23.53 22.84 19.76
C TYR A 280 -23.31 21.35 20.12
N LYS A 281 -23.74 20.92 21.31
CA LYS A 281 -23.69 19.50 21.70
C LYS A 281 -24.51 18.62 20.74
N GLY A 282 -25.71 19.08 20.37
CA GLY A 282 -26.55 18.38 19.37
C GLY A 282 -25.87 18.30 18.00
N TYR A 283 -25.25 19.41 17.52
CA TYR A 283 -24.55 19.43 16.26
C TYR A 283 -23.32 18.51 16.24
N VAL A 284 -22.52 18.50 17.31
CA VAL A 284 -21.37 17.62 17.45
C VAL A 284 -21.81 16.15 17.47
N LEU A 285 -22.92 15.83 18.15
CA LEU A 285 -23.45 14.47 18.17
C LEU A 285 -23.84 14.00 16.74
N VAL A 286 -24.52 14.86 15.97
CA VAL A 286 -24.87 14.56 14.58
C VAL A 286 -23.63 14.37 13.72
N GLN A 287 -22.58 15.19 13.90
CA GLN A 287 -21.32 15.02 13.18
C GLN A 287 -20.62 13.69 13.52
N ILE A 288 -20.60 13.30 14.79
CA ILE A 288 -20.02 12.03 15.22
C ILE A 288 -20.79 10.85 14.60
N LEU A 289 -22.14 10.88 14.66
CA LEU A 289 -22.98 9.82 14.10
C LEU A 289 -22.83 9.71 12.58
N SER A 290 -22.78 10.85 11.86
CA SER A 290 -22.56 10.86 10.41
C SER A 290 -21.16 10.34 10.04
N SER A 291 -20.13 10.69 10.81
CA SER A 291 -18.77 10.20 10.61
C SER A 291 -18.67 8.69 10.83
N LEU A 292 -19.32 8.17 11.89
CA LEU A 292 -19.40 6.73 12.15
C LEU A 292 -20.12 5.99 11.02
N LEU A 293 -21.21 6.56 10.51
CA LEU A 293 -21.93 5.99 9.36
C LEU A 293 -21.05 5.95 8.11
N CYS A 294 -20.34 7.02 7.82
CA CYS A 294 -19.37 7.05 6.69
C CYS A 294 -18.28 5.99 6.84
N VAL A 295 -17.72 5.82 8.04
CA VAL A 295 -16.70 4.80 8.29
C VAL A 295 -17.29 3.40 8.09
N MET A 296 -18.50 3.13 8.59
CA MET A 296 -19.18 1.84 8.38
C MET A 296 -19.43 1.55 6.89
N LEU A 297 -19.85 2.56 6.12
CA LEU A 297 -20.06 2.41 4.67
C LEU A 297 -18.74 2.13 3.94
N ILE A 298 -17.66 2.80 4.31
CA ILE A 298 -16.33 2.58 3.72
C ILE A 298 -15.85 1.16 4.05
N VAL A 299 -15.93 0.75 5.33
CA VAL A 299 -15.52 -0.60 5.75
C VAL A 299 -16.39 -1.66 5.06
N GLY A 300 -17.71 -1.46 5.02
CA GLY A 300 -18.62 -2.36 4.31
C GLY A 300 -18.32 -2.45 2.82
N GLY A 301 -18.00 -1.32 2.17
CA GLY A 301 -17.57 -1.27 0.76
C GLY A 301 -16.26 -2.01 0.52
N VAL A 302 -15.27 -1.81 1.39
CA VAL A 302 -13.97 -2.52 1.30
C VAL A 302 -14.16 -4.03 1.47
N LEU A 303 -14.99 -4.45 2.43
CA LEU A 303 -15.29 -5.87 2.64
C LEU A 303 -16.01 -6.50 1.44
N MET A 304 -16.96 -5.78 0.83
CA MET A 304 -17.65 -6.26 -0.38
C MET A 304 -16.69 -6.35 -1.57
N VAL A 305 -15.79 -5.39 -1.75
CA VAL A 305 -14.76 -5.44 -2.81
C VAL A 305 -13.82 -6.61 -2.58
N TYR A 306 -13.35 -6.81 -1.34
CA TYR A 306 -12.48 -7.92 -0.97
C TYR A 306 -13.15 -9.29 -1.23
N ASP A 307 -14.41 -9.47 -0.80
CA ASP A 307 -15.19 -10.69 -1.06
C ASP A 307 -15.41 -10.91 -2.56
N GLY A 308 -15.75 -9.85 -3.31
CA GLY A 308 -15.89 -9.90 -4.76
C GLY A 308 -14.59 -10.30 -5.47
N MET A 309 -13.46 -9.70 -5.08
CA MET A 309 -12.14 -10.06 -5.64
C MET A 309 -11.77 -11.51 -5.30
N SER A 310 -11.99 -11.95 -4.07
CA SER A 310 -11.73 -13.33 -3.65
C SER A 310 -12.55 -14.35 -4.45
N LYS A 311 -13.85 -14.07 -4.67
CA LYS A 311 -14.71 -14.93 -5.50
C LYS A 311 -14.29 -14.95 -6.96
N THR A 312 -13.87 -13.82 -7.51
CA THR A 312 -13.38 -13.74 -8.89
C THR A 312 -12.10 -14.54 -9.06
N VAL A 313 -11.14 -14.40 -8.13
CA VAL A 313 -9.89 -15.16 -8.14
C VAL A 313 -10.17 -16.66 -8.02
N SER A 314 -11.04 -17.06 -7.09
CA SER A 314 -11.42 -18.46 -6.91
C SER A 314 -12.10 -19.05 -8.16
N SER A 315 -13.01 -18.29 -8.79
CA SER A 315 -13.68 -18.73 -10.03
C SER A 315 -12.70 -18.85 -11.21
N SER A 316 -11.81 -17.86 -11.35
CA SER A 316 -10.77 -17.91 -12.39
C SER A 316 -9.84 -19.10 -12.20
N PHE A 317 -9.38 -19.33 -10.97
CA PHE A 317 -8.57 -20.49 -10.63
C PHE A 317 -9.28 -21.82 -10.97
N GLN A 318 -10.55 -21.99 -10.57
CA GLN A 318 -11.29 -23.22 -10.84
C GLN A 318 -11.44 -23.50 -12.34
N ASN A 319 -11.65 -22.47 -13.15
CA ASN A 319 -11.73 -22.61 -14.59
C ASN A 319 -10.38 -23.06 -15.17
N GLU A 320 -9.28 -22.40 -14.81
CA GLU A 320 -7.95 -22.75 -15.30
C GLU A 320 -7.49 -24.12 -14.80
N TYR A 321 -7.81 -24.44 -13.55
CA TYR A 321 -7.49 -25.75 -12.98
C TYR A 321 -8.28 -26.88 -13.65
N SER A 322 -9.58 -26.67 -13.92
CA SER A 322 -10.39 -27.65 -14.64
C SER A 322 -9.92 -27.86 -16.08
N GLU A 323 -9.49 -26.80 -16.76
CA GLU A 323 -8.86 -26.88 -18.08
C GLU A 323 -7.55 -27.68 -18.01
N PHE A 324 -6.69 -27.35 -17.02
CA PHE A 324 -5.45 -28.09 -16.77
C PHE A 324 -5.70 -29.58 -16.56
N VAL A 325 -6.65 -29.95 -15.69
CA VAL A 325 -7.01 -31.36 -15.43
C VAL A 325 -7.50 -32.05 -16.70
N SER A 326 -8.28 -31.34 -17.52
CA SER A 326 -8.71 -31.86 -18.82
C SER A 326 -7.55 -32.09 -19.80
N LEU A 327 -6.58 -31.17 -19.84
CA LEU A 327 -5.38 -31.31 -20.66
C LEU A 327 -4.50 -32.48 -20.17
N ALA A 328 -4.27 -32.55 -18.86
CA ALA A 328 -3.49 -33.62 -18.24
C ALA A 328 -4.11 -35.01 -18.49
N SER A 329 -5.43 -35.14 -18.33
CA SER A 329 -6.13 -36.40 -18.55
C SER A 329 -6.06 -36.89 -20.02
N LYS A 330 -5.85 -36.00 -20.98
CA LYS A 330 -5.66 -36.31 -22.39
C LYS A 330 -4.20 -36.51 -22.78
N GLY A 331 -3.24 -36.28 -21.89
CA GLY A 331 -1.81 -36.28 -22.20
C GLY A 331 -1.39 -35.16 -23.15
N SER A 332 -2.06 -34.00 -23.08
CA SER A 332 -1.78 -32.87 -23.97
C SER A 332 -0.38 -32.30 -23.76
N PRO A 333 0.34 -31.89 -24.82
CA PRO A 333 1.61 -31.18 -24.71
C PRO A 333 1.55 -29.88 -23.91
N GLU A 334 0.38 -29.28 -23.83
CA GLU A 334 0.17 -28.02 -23.07
C GLU A 334 0.09 -28.23 -21.57
N THR A 335 0.02 -29.50 -21.08
CA THR A 335 -0.11 -29.82 -19.64
C THR A 335 1.00 -29.17 -18.81
N GLY A 336 2.27 -29.30 -19.23
CA GLY A 336 3.41 -28.76 -18.52
C GLY A 336 3.40 -27.23 -18.42
N GLU A 337 3.07 -26.56 -19.52
CA GLU A 337 3.02 -25.09 -19.57
C GLU A 337 1.84 -24.54 -18.74
N LYS A 338 0.65 -25.09 -18.93
CA LYS A 338 -0.57 -24.68 -18.22
C LYS A 338 -0.44 -24.87 -16.71
N GLY A 339 0.08 -26.03 -16.27
CA GLY A 339 0.29 -26.29 -14.84
C GLY A 339 1.30 -25.33 -14.23
N ARG A 340 2.42 -25.04 -14.91
CA ARG A 340 3.40 -24.04 -14.44
C ARG A 340 2.83 -22.63 -14.43
N ALA A 341 1.98 -22.27 -15.40
CA ALA A 341 1.30 -20.98 -15.40
C ALA A 341 0.42 -20.81 -14.16
N ILE A 342 -0.36 -21.84 -13.78
CA ILE A 342 -1.18 -21.83 -12.56
C ILE A 342 -0.29 -21.70 -11.32
N LEU A 343 0.78 -22.49 -11.20
CA LEU A 343 1.69 -22.48 -10.04
C LEU A 343 2.39 -21.14 -9.83
N ASN A 344 2.72 -20.44 -10.93
CA ASN A 344 3.44 -19.15 -10.90
C ASN A 344 2.52 -17.95 -10.84
N ASN A 345 1.20 -18.12 -10.92
CA ASN A 345 0.26 -17.01 -10.86
C ASN A 345 0.14 -16.46 -9.44
N SER A 346 0.63 -15.22 -9.25
CA SER A 346 0.61 -14.54 -7.94
C SER A 346 -0.79 -14.37 -7.36
N ASP A 347 -1.79 -14.22 -8.21
CA ASP A 347 -3.17 -13.98 -7.81
C ASP A 347 -3.81 -15.22 -7.17
N TYR A 348 -3.32 -16.43 -7.53
CA TYR A 348 -3.81 -17.69 -6.99
C TYR A 348 -3.20 -18.09 -5.66
N ARG A 349 -2.25 -17.32 -5.12
CA ARG A 349 -1.55 -17.65 -3.86
C ARG A 349 -2.48 -17.92 -2.67
N SER A 350 -3.66 -17.29 -2.64
CA SER A 350 -4.64 -17.46 -1.55
C SER A 350 -5.55 -18.68 -1.71
N VAL A 351 -5.64 -19.26 -2.91
CA VAL A 351 -6.52 -20.40 -3.24
C VAL A 351 -5.73 -21.66 -3.60
N LEU A 352 -4.44 -21.53 -3.84
CA LEU A 352 -3.54 -22.61 -4.22
C LEU A 352 -2.83 -23.16 -2.97
N ASP A 353 -3.47 -24.12 -2.31
CA ASP A 353 -2.88 -24.83 -1.17
C ASP A 353 -1.78 -25.84 -1.60
N ASP A 354 -1.08 -26.39 -0.64
CA ASP A 354 0.04 -27.29 -0.91
C ASP A 354 -0.43 -28.65 -1.47
N ASP A 355 -1.65 -29.11 -1.15
CA ASP A 355 -2.23 -30.30 -1.73
C ASP A 355 -2.50 -30.10 -3.23
N THR A 356 -3.14 -29.00 -3.59
CA THR A 356 -3.42 -28.65 -5.01
C THR A 356 -2.13 -28.45 -5.82
N LYS A 357 -1.11 -27.81 -5.23
CA LYS A 357 0.21 -27.69 -5.88
C LYS A 357 0.84 -29.06 -6.13
N ALA A 358 0.77 -29.94 -5.13
CA ALA A 358 1.29 -31.30 -5.26
C ALA A 358 0.56 -32.06 -6.37
N ASP A 359 -0.76 -31.95 -6.47
CA ASP A 359 -1.55 -32.59 -7.52
C ASP A 359 -1.18 -32.04 -8.92
N ILE A 360 -0.91 -30.73 -9.04
CA ILE A 360 -0.44 -30.13 -10.31
C ILE A 360 0.95 -30.66 -10.66
N PHE A 361 1.90 -30.65 -9.72
CA PHE A 361 3.24 -31.18 -9.97
C PHE A 361 3.19 -32.67 -10.34
N HIS A 362 2.36 -33.46 -9.67
CA HIS A 362 2.17 -34.88 -9.99
C HIS A 362 1.67 -35.07 -11.43
N ALA A 363 0.63 -34.36 -11.82
CA ALA A 363 0.08 -34.46 -13.17
C ALA A 363 1.06 -33.99 -14.25
N ILE A 364 1.89 -32.98 -13.97
CA ILE A 364 2.98 -32.57 -14.86
C ILE A 364 4.04 -33.70 -14.94
N GLY A 365 4.36 -34.32 -13.80
CA GLY A 365 5.25 -35.46 -13.72
C GLY A 365 4.75 -36.63 -14.57
N ASP A 366 3.47 -36.98 -14.45
CA ASP A 366 2.82 -38.05 -15.26
C ASP A 366 2.95 -37.77 -16.76
N TYR A 367 2.65 -36.50 -17.16
CA TYR A 367 2.80 -36.10 -18.55
C TYR A 367 4.22 -36.33 -19.08
N TYR A 368 5.26 -35.89 -18.34
CA TYR A 368 6.65 -36.09 -18.77
C TYR A 368 7.06 -37.57 -18.76
N TYR A 369 6.60 -38.32 -17.75
CA TYR A 369 6.87 -39.76 -17.65
C TYR A 369 6.28 -40.53 -18.82
N ASP A 370 5.01 -40.28 -19.18
CA ASP A 370 4.30 -40.92 -20.27
C ASP A 370 4.90 -40.61 -21.65
N ASN A 371 5.61 -39.49 -21.76
CA ASN A 371 6.31 -39.06 -22.96
C ASN A 371 7.81 -39.43 -22.96
N GLY A 372 8.27 -40.17 -21.97
CA GLY A 372 9.66 -40.65 -21.89
C GLY A 372 10.70 -39.63 -21.41
N ASP A 373 10.27 -38.43 -21.02
CA ASP A 373 11.15 -37.42 -20.43
C ASP A 373 11.26 -37.63 -18.92
N TYR A 374 11.99 -38.70 -18.57
CA TYR A 374 12.12 -39.13 -17.18
C TYR A 374 12.86 -38.15 -16.26
N TYR A 375 13.72 -37.32 -16.83
CA TYR A 375 14.41 -36.28 -16.09
C TYR A 375 13.43 -35.22 -15.57
N ASN A 376 12.60 -34.66 -16.47
CA ASN A 376 11.58 -33.69 -16.08
C ASN A 376 10.46 -34.34 -15.27
N ALA A 377 10.13 -35.60 -15.48
CA ALA A 377 9.22 -36.35 -14.62
C ALA A 377 9.74 -36.41 -13.17
N ALA A 378 10.99 -36.86 -12.97
CA ALA A 378 11.61 -36.94 -11.66
C ALA A 378 11.66 -35.56 -10.97
N TYR A 379 11.95 -34.50 -11.72
CA TYR A 379 11.96 -33.14 -11.17
C TYR A 379 10.59 -32.75 -10.60
N ASN A 380 9.50 -32.90 -11.39
CA ASN A 380 8.17 -32.54 -10.93
C ASN A 380 7.65 -33.45 -9.80
N TYR A 381 7.92 -34.76 -9.86
CA TYR A 381 7.59 -35.66 -8.75
C TYR A 381 8.35 -35.34 -7.45
N SER A 382 9.60 -34.86 -7.54
CA SER A 382 10.35 -34.37 -6.38
C SER A 382 9.67 -33.16 -5.75
N ASP A 383 9.21 -32.21 -6.58
CA ASP A 383 8.48 -31.04 -6.09
C ASP A 383 7.14 -31.46 -5.44
N CYS A 384 6.41 -32.40 -6.08
CA CYS A 384 5.20 -33.00 -5.50
C CYS A 384 5.49 -33.63 -4.13
N LEU A 385 6.52 -34.47 -4.05
CA LEU A 385 6.90 -35.19 -2.84
C LEU A 385 7.32 -34.23 -1.71
N SER A 386 7.93 -33.09 -2.03
CA SER A 386 8.30 -32.05 -1.07
C SER A 386 7.10 -31.42 -0.36
N LEU A 387 5.97 -31.34 -1.06
CA LEU A 387 4.71 -30.77 -0.57
C LEU A 387 3.84 -31.85 0.10
N LYS A 388 3.76 -33.05 -0.50
CA LYS A 388 2.87 -34.12 -0.06
C LYS A 388 3.61 -35.46 -0.05
N LYS A 389 4.02 -35.88 1.12
CA LYS A 389 4.64 -37.19 1.30
C LYS A 389 3.55 -38.26 1.31
N SER A 390 3.57 -39.14 0.32
CA SER A 390 2.72 -40.30 0.25
C SER A 390 3.47 -41.46 -0.37
N GLU A 391 3.01 -42.68 -0.13
CA GLU A 391 3.60 -43.89 -0.71
C GLU A 391 3.58 -43.85 -2.26
N ILE A 392 2.49 -43.31 -2.84
CA ILE A 392 2.34 -43.15 -4.29
C ILE A 392 3.38 -42.15 -4.83
N ASN A 393 3.52 -40.99 -4.21
CA ASN A 393 4.45 -39.97 -4.67
C ASN A 393 5.92 -40.44 -4.56
N TYR A 394 6.27 -41.18 -3.51
CA TYR A 394 7.56 -41.83 -3.41
C TYR A 394 7.77 -42.85 -4.52
N ARG A 395 6.76 -43.68 -4.84
CA ARG A 395 6.78 -44.66 -5.93
C ARG A 395 7.09 -43.98 -7.26
N ASP A 396 6.30 -42.95 -7.60
CA ASP A 396 6.36 -42.33 -8.91
C ASP A 396 7.65 -41.56 -9.11
N TYR A 397 8.11 -40.86 -8.06
CA TYR A 397 9.44 -40.24 -8.05
C TYR A 397 10.56 -41.26 -8.26
N THR A 398 10.53 -42.35 -7.50
CA THR A 398 11.55 -43.41 -7.61
C THR A 398 11.52 -44.13 -8.93
N MET A 399 10.30 -44.39 -9.50
CA MET A 399 10.12 -44.93 -10.84
C MET A 399 10.74 -44.05 -11.92
N ALA A 400 10.56 -42.73 -11.80
CA ALA A 400 11.17 -41.77 -12.73
C ALA A 400 12.71 -41.80 -12.63
N LEU A 401 13.27 -41.85 -11.40
CA LEU A 401 14.71 -42.00 -11.21
C LEU A 401 15.28 -43.26 -11.83
N ILE A 402 14.59 -44.40 -11.65
CA ILE A 402 15.00 -45.67 -12.28
C ILE A 402 14.95 -45.54 -13.81
N SER A 403 13.88 -44.96 -14.33
CA SER A 403 13.68 -44.79 -15.78
C SER A 403 14.72 -43.84 -16.38
N ASP A 404 15.15 -42.82 -15.64
CA ASP A 404 16.25 -41.89 -15.97
C ASP A 404 17.65 -42.49 -15.75
N SER A 405 17.74 -43.76 -15.34
CA SER A 405 18.99 -44.49 -15.07
C SER A 405 19.77 -43.99 -13.83
N ARG A 406 19.12 -43.24 -12.95
CA ARG A 406 19.66 -42.73 -11.67
C ARG A 406 19.50 -43.78 -10.54
N ILE A 407 20.04 -44.98 -10.75
CA ILE A 407 19.77 -46.17 -9.95
C ILE A 407 20.21 -45.99 -8.48
N ASP A 408 21.34 -45.33 -8.22
CA ASP A 408 21.84 -45.15 -6.84
C ASP A 408 20.95 -44.21 -6.04
N GLU A 409 20.43 -43.15 -6.67
CA GLU A 409 19.44 -42.27 -6.06
C GLU A 409 18.13 -43.00 -5.77
N ALA A 410 17.64 -43.78 -6.74
CA ALA A 410 16.45 -44.60 -6.56
C ALA A 410 16.59 -45.60 -5.38
N LYS A 411 17.74 -46.23 -5.21
CA LYS A 411 18.01 -47.11 -4.04
C LYS A 411 17.94 -46.37 -2.72
N ASN A 412 18.45 -45.15 -2.66
CA ASN A 412 18.34 -44.32 -1.47
C ASN A 412 16.87 -43.98 -1.14
N GLU A 413 16.05 -43.70 -2.16
CA GLU A 413 14.61 -43.44 -1.95
C GLU A 413 13.90 -44.74 -1.49
N ILE A 414 14.22 -45.90 -2.05
CA ILE A 414 13.66 -47.18 -1.60
C ILE A 414 13.97 -47.41 -0.11
N GLN A 415 15.17 -47.06 0.38
CA GLN A 415 15.50 -47.17 1.81
C GLN A 415 14.64 -46.25 2.68
N LYS A 416 14.31 -45.05 2.19
CA LYS A 416 13.36 -44.13 2.87
C LYS A 416 11.95 -44.73 2.91
N ILE A 417 11.45 -45.26 1.75
CA ILE A 417 10.16 -45.96 1.70
C ILE A 417 10.14 -47.11 2.70
N GLN A 418 11.21 -47.91 2.76
CA GLN A 418 11.32 -49.05 3.68
C GLN A 418 11.28 -48.62 5.15
N SER A 419 11.84 -47.46 5.48
CA SER A 419 11.82 -46.93 6.85
C SER A 419 10.46 -46.37 7.25
N GLU A 420 9.73 -45.76 6.32
CA GLU A 420 8.41 -45.11 6.56
C GLU A 420 7.25 -46.09 6.33
N TYR A 421 7.36 -47.00 5.35
CA TYR A 421 6.31 -47.92 4.87
C TYR A 421 6.86 -49.38 4.78
N SER A 422 7.32 -49.96 5.89
CA SER A 422 8.08 -51.20 5.95
C SER A 422 7.44 -52.42 5.27
N SER A 423 6.12 -52.47 5.13
CA SER A 423 5.37 -53.58 4.50
C SER A 423 4.79 -53.20 3.13
N SER A 424 5.28 -52.12 2.54
CA SER A 424 4.74 -51.60 1.28
C SER A 424 5.02 -52.53 0.09
N PRO A 425 4.02 -52.86 -0.75
CA PRO A 425 4.23 -53.55 -2.00
C PRO A 425 5.06 -52.74 -3.00
N VAL A 426 5.07 -51.42 -2.86
CA VAL A 426 5.86 -50.50 -3.70
C VAL A 426 7.34 -50.83 -3.71
N ILE A 427 7.90 -51.28 -2.59
CA ILE A 427 9.33 -51.72 -2.52
C ILE A 427 9.61 -52.84 -3.50
N SER A 428 8.69 -53.82 -3.59
CA SER A 428 8.84 -54.96 -4.52
C SER A 428 8.64 -54.51 -5.98
N LEU A 429 7.75 -53.57 -6.23
CA LEU A 429 7.56 -52.97 -7.56
C LEU A 429 8.83 -52.26 -8.04
N LEU A 430 9.40 -51.39 -7.20
CA LEU A 430 10.60 -50.64 -7.53
C LEU A 430 11.81 -51.56 -7.75
N ASN A 431 11.95 -52.59 -6.92
CA ASN A 431 12.99 -53.61 -7.15
C ASN A 431 12.80 -54.39 -8.45
N ALA A 432 11.55 -54.69 -8.84
CA ALA A 432 11.27 -55.31 -10.12
C ALA A 432 11.62 -54.37 -11.31
N GLU A 433 11.36 -53.09 -11.18
CA GLU A 433 11.75 -52.09 -12.19
C GLU A 433 13.28 -51.96 -12.31
N ILE A 434 14.00 -51.95 -11.17
CA ILE A 434 15.47 -51.99 -11.17
C ILE A 434 15.98 -53.27 -11.89
N CYS A 435 15.39 -54.45 -11.61
CA CYS A 435 15.74 -55.68 -12.30
C CYS A 435 15.50 -55.54 -13.83
N TYR A 436 14.38 -54.98 -14.24
CA TYR A 436 14.11 -54.70 -15.64
C TYR A 436 15.19 -53.79 -16.26
N LYS A 437 15.49 -52.68 -15.61
CA LYS A 437 16.45 -51.65 -16.09
C LYS A 437 17.88 -52.21 -16.17
N THR A 438 18.24 -53.08 -15.23
CA THR A 438 19.53 -53.80 -15.23
C THR A 438 19.57 -55.06 -16.12
N LYS A 439 18.51 -55.27 -16.91
CA LYS A 439 18.34 -56.40 -17.86
C LYS A 439 18.21 -57.78 -17.19
N ASP A 440 17.91 -57.83 -15.89
CA ASP A 440 17.57 -59.06 -15.18
C ASP A 440 16.08 -59.37 -15.30
N TYR A 441 15.64 -59.62 -16.52
CA TYR A 441 14.25 -59.82 -16.85
C TYR A 441 13.58 -61.01 -16.17
N ASN A 442 14.36 -62.07 -15.85
CA ASN A 442 13.81 -63.24 -15.16
C ASN A 442 13.38 -62.89 -13.73
N ASN A 443 14.21 -62.16 -13.00
CA ASN A 443 13.87 -61.73 -11.66
C ASN A 443 12.75 -60.67 -11.67
N ALA A 444 12.74 -59.75 -12.63
CA ALA A 444 11.63 -58.80 -12.83
C ALA A 444 10.29 -59.51 -13.01
N VAL A 445 10.22 -60.50 -13.89
CA VAL A 445 9.04 -61.37 -14.14
C VAL A 445 8.64 -62.15 -12.87
N SER A 446 9.57 -62.69 -12.14
CA SER A 446 9.31 -63.46 -10.91
C SER A 446 8.71 -62.58 -9.83
N LEU A 447 9.33 -61.39 -9.56
CA LEU A 447 8.89 -60.43 -8.53
C LEU A 447 7.49 -59.91 -8.85
N THR A 448 7.25 -59.48 -10.09
CA THR A 448 5.94 -58.93 -10.50
C THR A 448 4.84 -59.98 -10.43
N LYS A 449 5.08 -61.25 -10.89
CA LYS A 449 4.07 -62.33 -10.78
C LYS A 449 3.76 -62.67 -9.32
N SER A 450 4.73 -62.73 -8.44
CA SER A 450 4.50 -62.95 -7.01
C SER A 450 3.68 -61.83 -6.42
N LEU A 451 3.99 -60.60 -6.81
CA LEU A 451 3.28 -59.42 -6.29
C LEU A 451 1.85 -59.36 -6.75
N ILE A 452 1.56 -59.61 -8.05
CA ILE A 452 0.20 -59.64 -8.62
C ILE A 452 -0.69 -60.62 -7.86
N GLN A 453 -0.15 -61.77 -7.39
CA GLN A 453 -0.91 -62.75 -6.63
C GLN A 453 -1.28 -62.26 -5.21
N THR A 454 -0.56 -61.33 -4.67
CA THR A 454 -0.79 -60.76 -3.31
C THR A 454 -1.62 -59.50 -3.29
N LEU A 455 -1.65 -58.75 -4.41
CA LEU A 455 -2.42 -57.52 -4.55
C LEU A 455 -3.87 -57.84 -4.91
N SER A 456 -4.81 -57.69 -3.96
CA SER A 456 -6.21 -58.07 -4.20
C SER A 456 -7.18 -56.92 -4.53
N ASN A 457 -6.87 -55.67 -4.16
CA ASN A 457 -7.75 -54.52 -4.38
C ASN A 457 -7.00 -53.19 -4.61
N ASP A 458 -5.74 -53.27 -5.00
CA ASP A 458 -4.89 -52.11 -5.23
C ASP A 458 -4.68 -51.90 -6.72
N SER A 459 -5.61 -51.21 -7.36
CA SER A 459 -5.60 -51.00 -8.81
C SER A 459 -4.35 -50.29 -9.33
N GLU A 460 -3.82 -49.32 -8.57
CA GLU A 460 -2.61 -48.56 -8.94
C GLU A 460 -1.36 -49.45 -8.95
N ASN A 461 -1.14 -50.23 -7.91
CA ASN A 461 -0.01 -51.14 -7.82
C ASN A 461 -0.16 -52.34 -8.76
N LEU A 462 -1.41 -52.81 -9.00
CA LEU A 462 -1.69 -53.84 -10.02
C LEU A 462 -1.41 -53.33 -11.44
N TYR A 463 -1.79 -52.09 -11.76
CA TYR A 463 -1.41 -51.46 -13.03
C TYR A 463 0.11 -51.49 -13.21
N THR A 464 0.85 -50.95 -12.21
CA THR A 464 2.31 -50.85 -12.28
C THR A 464 2.97 -52.23 -12.39
N ALA A 465 2.52 -53.22 -11.61
CA ALA A 465 3.06 -54.57 -11.64
C ALA A 465 2.86 -55.22 -13.00
N ASN A 466 1.66 -55.14 -13.57
CA ASN A 466 1.36 -55.70 -14.90
C ASN A 466 2.12 -54.95 -16.02
N TYR A 467 2.31 -53.64 -15.90
CA TYR A 467 3.12 -52.87 -16.83
C TYR A 467 4.60 -53.29 -16.83
N ILE A 468 5.22 -53.46 -15.65
CA ILE A 468 6.60 -53.94 -15.53
C ILE A 468 6.70 -55.38 -16.03
N LEU A 469 5.72 -56.24 -15.73
CA LEU A 469 5.64 -57.59 -16.26
C LEU A 469 5.63 -57.61 -17.80
N GLY A 470 4.77 -56.80 -18.40
CA GLY A 470 4.68 -56.66 -19.84
C GLY A 470 5.99 -56.22 -20.47
N LYS A 471 6.65 -55.16 -19.94
CA LYS A 471 7.97 -54.71 -20.41
C LYS A 471 9.01 -55.81 -20.36
N SER A 472 9.05 -56.54 -19.23
CA SER A 472 10.00 -57.59 -19.02
C SER A 472 9.82 -58.79 -19.96
N LEU A 473 8.54 -59.14 -20.26
CA LEU A 473 8.18 -60.19 -21.24
C LEU A 473 8.48 -59.74 -22.66
N SER A 474 8.19 -58.48 -23.02
CA SER A 474 8.54 -57.90 -24.32
C SER A 474 10.05 -57.96 -24.60
N ALA A 475 10.86 -57.61 -23.56
CA ALA A 475 12.31 -57.68 -23.66
C ALA A 475 12.86 -59.14 -23.82
N GLN A 476 12.06 -60.11 -23.42
CA GLN A 476 12.34 -61.55 -23.66
C GLN A 476 11.76 -62.07 -25.01
N ASN A 477 11.25 -61.20 -25.86
CA ASN A 477 10.56 -61.49 -27.13
C ASN A 477 9.32 -62.41 -26.95
N GLN A 478 8.60 -62.31 -25.83
CA GLN A 478 7.36 -63.01 -25.53
C GLN A 478 6.16 -62.10 -25.77
N SER A 479 5.98 -61.60 -27.00
CA SER A 479 5.02 -60.54 -27.33
C SER A 479 3.57 -60.89 -26.96
N ASP A 480 3.10 -62.13 -27.17
CA ASP A 480 1.74 -62.53 -26.77
C ASP A 480 1.48 -62.34 -25.28
N ARG A 481 2.42 -62.81 -24.45
CA ARG A 481 2.31 -62.70 -23.00
C ARG A 481 2.53 -61.26 -22.50
N ALA A 482 3.34 -60.49 -23.23
CA ALA A 482 3.52 -59.08 -22.94
C ALA A 482 2.22 -58.31 -23.20
N ILE A 483 1.54 -58.56 -24.34
CA ILE A 483 0.23 -57.95 -24.66
C ILE A 483 -0.81 -58.34 -23.60
N GLU A 484 -0.87 -59.59 -23.16
CA GLU A 484 -1.77 -60.03 -22.08
C GLU A 484 -1.52 -59.26 -20.80
N ALA A 485 -0.26 -59.05 -20.41
CA ALA A 485 0.09 -58.28 -19.22
C ALA A 485 -0.27 -56.79 -19.35
N TYR A 486 -0.03 -56.20 -20.51
CA TYR A 486 -0.40 -54.83 -20.77
C TYR A 486 -1.93 -54.62 -20.80
N GLU A 487 -2.68 -55.56 -21.35
CA GLU A 487 -4.16 -55.53 -21.31
C GLU A 487 -4.69 -55.70 -19.88
N ALA A 488 -4.02 -56.50 -19.03
CA ALA A 488 -4.33 -56.60 -17.61
C ALA A 488 -4.04 -55.27 -16.86
N ALA A 489 -2.98 -54.55 -17.22
CA ALA A 489 -2.71 -53.19 -16.73
C ALA A 489 -3.79 -52.23 -17.21
N ARG A 490 -4.16 -52.26 -18.49
CA ARG A 490 -5.21 -51.39 -19.05
C ARG A 490 -6.57 -51.58 -18.34
N GLN A 491 -6.91 -52.80 -17.96
CA GLN A 491 -8.14 -53.06 -17.17
C GLN A 491 -8.15 -52.35 -15.81
N GLN A 492 -6.99 -52.09 -15.20
CA GLN A 492 -6.87 -51.33 -13.95
C GLN A 492 -6.95 -49.84 -14.22
N LYS A 493 -6.24 -49.34 -15.23
CA LYS A 493 -6.19 -47.92 -15.60
C LYS A 493 -5.86 -47.79 -17.10
N GLU A 494 -6.79 -47.24 -17.87
CA GLU A 494 -6.52 -46.91 -19.26
C GLU A 494 -5.84 -45.57 -19.37
N THR A 495 -4.66 -45.52 -19.97
CA THR A 495 -3.85 -44.28 -20.16
C THR A 495 -3.35 -44.24 -21.61
N ALA A 496 -2.90 -43.04 -22.05
CA ALA A 496 -2.23 -42.92 -23.34
C ALA A 496 -0.99 -43.82 -23.43
N LEU A 497 -0.18 -43.87 -22.33
CA LEU A 497 1.01 -44.69 -22.26
C LEU A 497 0.69 -46.18 -22.49
N ILE A 498 -0.33 -46.71 -21.81
CA ILE A 498 -0.65 -48.16 -21.95
C ILE A 498 -1.16 -48.52 -23.33
N LEU A 499 -2.00 -47.66 -23.93
CA LEU A 499 -2.48 -47.87 -25.32
C LEU A 499 -1.33 -47.81 -26.30
N ARG A 500 -0.44 -46.84 -26.17
CA ARG A 500 0.78 -46.72 -27.00
C ARG A 500 1.66 -47.95 -26.88
N THR A 501 1.84 -48.45 -25.66
CA THR A 501 2.65 -49.63 -25.39
C THR A 501 2.04 -50.91 -25.99
N ILE A 502 0.71 -51.10 -25.87
CA ILE A 502 -0.01 -52.22 -26.49
C ILE A 502 0.09 -52.15 -28.01
N GLY A 503 -0.20 -50.98 -28.58
CA GLY A 503 -0.13 -50.80 -30.05
C GLY A 503 1.26 -51.06 -30.60
N SER A 504 2.29 -50.56 -29.93
CA SER A 504 3.70 -50.79 -30.31
C SER A 504 4.10 -52.27 -30.21
N GLU A 505 3.67 -52.99 -29.16
CA GLU A 505 3.97 -54.42 -29.03
C GLU A 505 3.18 -55.29 -30.03
N GLN A 506 1.93 -54.89 -30.35
CA GLN A 506 1.13 -55.53 -31.43
C GLN A 506 1.78 -55.32 -32.80
N LEU A 507 2.29 -54.11 -33.08
CA LEU A 507 3.02 -53.81 -34.31
C LEU A 507 4.31 -54.64 -34.41
N LYS A 508 5.12 -54.67 -33.35
CA LYS A 508 6.34 -55.49 -33.24
C LYS A 508 6.06 -56.99 -33.47
N LYS A 509 4.97 -57.53 -32.89
CA LYS A 509 4.54 -58.89 -33.11
C LYS A 509 4.14 -59.13 -34.58
N ALA A 510 3.37 -58.20 -35.13
CA ALA A 510 2.91 -58.26 -36.50
C ALA A 510 4.08 -58.27 -37.50
N GLU A 511 5.10 -57.45 -37.27
CA GLU A 511 6.34 -57.42 -38.07
C GLU A 511 7.10 -58.78 -38.06
N GLN A 512 7.16 -59.40 -36.86
CA GLN A 512 7.83 -60.70 -36.71
C GLN A 512 7.09 -61.85 -37.41
N ALA A 513 5.78 -61.81 -37.31
CA ALA A 513 4.92 -62.89 -37.87
C ALA A 513 4.45 -62.64 -39.33
N ASN A 514 4.54 -61.37 -39.78
CA ASN A 514 3.99 -60.89 -41.08
C ASN A 514 2.51 -61.27 -41.26
N TYR A 515 1.69 -61.12 -40.21
CA TYR A 515 0.31 -61.55 -40.20
C TYR A 515 -0.66 -60.35 -40.20
N SER A 516 -1.46 -60.22 -41.22
CA SER A 516 -2.36 -59.05 -41.45
C SER A 516 -3.29 -58.73 -40.26
N GLN A 517 -3.77 -59.74 -39.53
CA GLN A 517 -4.68 -59.54 -38.42
C GLN A 517 -3.99 -58.83 -37.25
N ASP A 518 -2.71 -59.08 -36.98
CA ASP A 518 -1.96 -58.45 -35.94
C ASP A 518 -1.71 -56.96 -36.28
N TYR A 519 -1.50 -56.61 -37.54
CA TYR A 519 -1.45 -55.18 -37.96
C TYR A 519 -2.80 -54.46 -37.78
N LYS A 520 -3.94 -55.16 -38.03
CA LYS A 520 -5.28 -54.62 -37.77
C LYS A 520 -5.49 -54.36 -36.29
N ASN A 521 -5.00 -55.25 -35.44
CA ASN A 521 -5.07 -55.03 -33.97
C ASN A 521 -4.28 -53.78 -33.56
N ALA A 522 -3.04 -53.63 -34.04
CA ALA A 522 -2.22 -52.45 -33.79
C ALA A 522 -2.91 -51.16 -34.30
N TYR A 523 -3.44 -51.17 -35.52
CA TYR A 523 -4.20 -50.05 -36.07
C TYR A 523 -5.37 -49.64 -35.16
N ASN A 524 -6.19 -50.60 -34.74
CA ASN A 524 -7.33 -50.30 -33.86
C ASN A 524 -6.91 -49.72 -32.52
N THR A 525 -5.77 -50.16 -31.98
CA THR A 525 -5.25 -49.66 -30.72
C THR A 525 -4.73 -48.21 -30.87
N PHE A 526 -3.97 -47.91 -31.94
CA PHE A 526 -3.51 -46.55 -32.21
C PHE A 526 -4.65 -45.60 -32.58
N LYS A 527 -5.67 -46.09 -33.27
CA LYS A 527 -6.88 -45.32 -33.55
C LYS A 527 -7.64 -44.96 -32.27
N LEU A 528 -7.79 -45.91 -31.36
CA LEU A 528 -8.40 -45.66 -30.06
C LEU A 528 -7.59 -44.65 -29.23
N LEU A 529 -6.25 -44.71 -29.30
CA LEU A 529 -5.36 -43.72 -28.68
C LEU A 529 -5.63 -42.33 -29.25
N ASP A 530 -5.67 -42.15 -30.57
CA ASP A 530 -5.94 -40.88 -31.24
C ASP A 530 -7.35 -40.31 -30.92
N GLU A 531 -8.34 -41.19 -30.77
CA GLU A 531 -9.72 -40.78 -30.45
C GLU A 531 -9.90 -40.29 -29.02
N LYS A 532 -9.14 -40.85 -28.07
CA LYS A 532 -9.32 -40.58 -26.64
C LYS A 532 -8.30 -39.63 -26.05
N TYR A 533 -7.11 -39.61 -26.59
CA TYR A 533 -5.94 -38.91 -26.02
C TYR A 533 -5.26 -38.04 -27.10
N CYS A 534 -4.31 -37.24 -26.70
CA CYS A 534 -3.43 -36.53 -27.63
C CYS A 534 -2.36 -37.51 -28.16
N ALA A 535 -2.57 -37.99 -29.38
CA ALA A 535 -1.58 -38.83 -30.03
C ALA A 535 -0.30 -38.04 -30.33
N LEU A 536 0.86 -38.67 -30.11
CA LEU A 536 2.15 -38.15 -30.52
C LEU A 536 2.40 -38.38 -32.01
N THR A 537 3.35 -37.66 -32.61
CA THR A 537 3.75 -37.84 -34.01
C THR A 537 4.09 -39.30 -34.31
N ASP A 538 4.80 -39.98 -33.38
CA ASP A 538 5.13 -41.41 -33.55
C ASP A 538 3.87 -42.32 -33.53
N ASP A 539 2.86 -41.97 -32.73
CA ASP A 539 1.59 -42.72 -32.68
C ASP A 539 0.85 -42.62 -34.03
N ILE A 540 0.84 -41.43 -34.64
CA ILE A 540 0.23 -41.21 -35.97
C ILE A 540 1.01 -41.92 -37.07
N ILE A 541 2.35 -41.92 -36.99
CA ILE A 541 3.18 -42.70 -37.91
C ILE A 541 2.87 -44.21 -37.79
N ASN A 542 2.82 -44.74 -36.57
CA ASN A 542 2.51 -46.14 -36.29
C ASN A 542 1.08 -46.52 -36.70
N LEU A 543 0.11 -45.62 -36.51
CA LEU A 543 -1.26 -45.77 -37.01
C LEU A 543 -1.27 -45.96 -38.55
N ALA A 544 -0.60 -45.07 -39.26
CA ALA A 544 -0.53 -45.12 -40.72
C ALA A 544 0.22 -46.37 -41.22
N GLN A 545 1.34 -46.71 -40.58
CA GLN A 545 2.11 -47.92 -40.88
C GLN A 545 1.28 -49.19 -40.68
N SER A 546 0.55 -49.27 -39.56
CA SER A 546 -0.32 -50.42 -39.26
C SER A 546 -1.44 -50.59 -40.29
N ALA A 547 -2.06 -49.47 -40.70
CA ALA A 547 -3.10 -49.51 -41.79
C ALA A 547 -2.56 -50.03 -43.13
N MET A 548 -1.37 -49.51 -43.51
CA MET A 548 -0.74 -49.94 -44.78
C MET A 548 -0.38 -51.42 -44.75
N LEU A 549 0.25 -51.91 -43.71
CA LEU A 549 0.69 -53.26 -43.55
C LEU A 549 -0.49 -54.26 -43.35
N ALA A 550 -1.60 -53.75 -42.79
CA ALA A 550 -2.86 -54.54 -42.76
C ALA A 550 -3.51 -54.72 -44.12
N GLY A 551 -3.16 -53.89 -45.10
CA GLY A 551 -3.78 -53.93 -46.45
C GLY A 551 -5.25 -53.45 -46.44
N ASP A 552 -5.61 -52.53 -45.56
CA ASP A 552 -6.97 -52.00 -45.41
C ASP A 552 -7.08 -50.62 -46.07
N ASP A 553 -7.26 -50.61 -47.39
CA ASP A 553 -7.33 -49.37 -48.19
C ASP A 553 -8.43 -48.39 -47.71
N SER A 554 -9.46 -48.90 -47.04
CA SER A 554 -10.56 -48.06 -46.52
C SER A 554 -10.12 -47.08 -45.45
N GLN A 555 -8.95 -47.29 -44.86
CA GLN A 555 -8.39 -46.45 -43.78
C GLN A 555 -7.31 -45.48 -44.28
N TYR A 556 -6.88 -45.59 -45.53
CA TYR A 556 -5.75 -44.81 -46.04
C TYR A 556 -6.03 -43.28 -46.05
N ASP A 557 -7.23 -42.86 -46.49
CA ASP A 557 -7.61 -41.48 -46.52
C ASP A 557 -7.65 -40.84 -45.09
N PHE A 558 -8.15 -41.64 -44.12
CA PHE A 558 -8.14 -41.21 -42.72
C PHE A 558 -6.71 -41.01 -42.20
N CYS A 559 -5.84 -41.99 -42.39
CA CYS A 559 -4.45 -41.93 -41.95
C CYS A 559 -3.68 -40.80 -42.64
N LYS A 560 -3.90 -40.63 -43.96
CA LYS A 560 -3.28 -39.56 -44.73
C LYS A 560 -3.67 -38.18 -44.21
N ASN A 561 -4.95 -37.93 -43.89
CA ASN A 561 -5.40 -36.69 -43.33
C ASN A 561 -4.74 -36.40 -41.95
N LYS A 562 -4.60 -37.44 -41.13
CA LYS A 562 -3.87 -37.32 -39.83
C LYS A 562 -2.40 -36.96 -40.01
N LEU A 563 -1.73 -37.60 -40.99
CA LEU A 563 -0.33 -37.24 -41.32
C LEU A 563 -0.21 -35.80 -41.83
N LEU A 564 -1.18 -35.31 -42.63
CA LEU A 564 -1.22 -33.93 -43.11
C LEU A 564 -1.42 -32.94 -41.96
N ASP A 565 -2.29 -33.27 -41.02
CA ASP A 565 -2.45 -32.45 -39.80
C ASP A 565 -1.15 -32.35 -39.00
N GLU A 566 -0.36 -33.44 -38.95
CA GLU A 566 0.95 -33.44 -38.31
C GLU A 566 1.97 -32.56 -39.04
N THR A 567 1.97 -32.52 -40.38
CA THR A 567 2.89 -31.65 -41.14
C THR A 567 2.63 -30.15 -40.87
N ALA A 568 1.41 -29.78 -40.50
CA ALA A 568 1.07 -28.40 -40.11
C ALA A 568 1.62 -28.01 -38.73
N LYS A 569 1.90 -28.98 -37.87
CA LYS A 569 2.45 -28.78 -36.53
C LYS A 569 3.98 -28.83 -36.52
N ASN A 570 4.56 -29.78 -37.25
CA ASN A 570 6.00 -30.02 -37.28
C ASN A 570 6.45 -30.60 -38.63
N GLU A 571 7.57 -30.11 -39.18
CA GLU A 571 8.19 -30.64 -40.40
C GLU A 571 9.05 -31.89 -40.10
N ASP A 572 8.42 -32.98 -39.64
CA ASP A 572 9.12 -34.25 -39.40
C ASP A 572 9.29 -35.05 -40.68
N CYS A 573 10.54 -35.36 -41.06
CA CYS A 573 10.88 -36.12 -42.24
C CYS A 573 10.20 -37.50 -42.27
N ARG A 574 9.99 -38.16 -41.11
CA ARG A 574 9.33 -39.47 -40.99
C ARG A 574 7.86 -39.40 -41.36
N VAL A 575 7.17 -38.31 -41.03
CA VAL A 575 5.77 -38.03 -41.42
C VAL A 575 5.68 -37.92 -42.93
N TYR A 576 6.60 -37.18 -43.57
CA TYR A 576 6.62 -37.06 -45.03
C TYR A 576 6.98 -38.36 -45.73
N ILE A 577 7.84 -39.22 -45.17
CA ILE A 577 8.09 -40.59 -45.67
C ILE A 577 6.78 -41.39 -45.70
N MET A 578 6.00 -41.36 -44.62
CA MET A 578 4.72 -42.05 -44.55
C MET A 578 3.69 -41.48 -45.53
N LEU A 579 3.65 -40.14 -45.67
CA LEU A 579 2.81 -39.48 -46.69
C LEU A 579 3.16 -39.92 -48.11
N CYS A 580 4.44 -40.05 -48.44
CA CYS A 580 4.85 -40.55 -49.74
C CYS A 580 4.29 -41.99 -50.04
N MET A 581 4.42 -42.87 -49.05
CA MET A 581 3.94 -44.26 -49.17
C MET A 581 2.42 -44.33 -49.27
N MET A 582 1.69 -43.57 -48.43
CA MET A 582 0.25 -43.49 -48.44
C MET A 582 -0.29 -42.84 -49.71
N SER A 583 0.35 -41.79 -50.18
CA SER A 583 0.00 -41.08 -51.40
C SER A 583 0.19 -41.97 -52.68
N ASP A 584 1.26 -42.76 -52.74
CA ASP A 584 1.50 -43.74 -53.78
C ASP A 584 0.40 -44.82 -53.77
N ALA A 585 0.11 -45.36 -52.56
CA ALA A 585 -0.93 -46.42 -52.43
C ALA A 585 -2.33 -45.91 -52.82
N THR A 586 -2.65 -44.65 -52.66
CA THR A 586 -3.92 -44.01 -53.03
C THR A 586 -3.89 -43.38 -54.42
N SER A 587 -2.79 -43.50 -55.15
CA SER A 587 -2.58 -42.88 -56.48
C SER A 587 -2.83 -41.36 -56.49
N ASP A 588 -2.37 -40.67 -55.44
CA ASP A 588 -2.54 -39.25 -55.29
C ASP A 588 -1.58 -38.46 -56.19
N ASN A 589 -2.09 -37.40 -56.82
CA ASN A 589 -1.30 -36.51 -57.69
C ASN A 589 -0.30 -35.62 -56.93
N GLN A 590 -0.34 -35.60 -55.59
CA GLN A 590 0.59 -34.86 -54.76
C GLN A 590 1.85 -35.64 -54.36
N THR A 591 1.95 -36.92 -54.69
CA THR A 591 3.07 -37.81 -54.34
C THR A 591 4.42 -37.24 -54.72
N GLU A 592 4.57 -36.66 -55.92
CA GLU A 592 5.81 -36.00 -56.35
C GLU A 592 6.19 -34.82 -55.44
N GLY A 593 5.22 -34.00 -54.97
CA GLY A 593 5.42 -32.90 -54.05
C GLY A 593 5.95 -33.37 -52.70
N TYR A 594 5.33 -34.40 -52.13
CA TYR A 594 5.77 -34.97 -50.84
C TYR A 594 7.17 -35.59 -50.95
N LEU A 595 7.50 -36.25 -52.05
CA LEU A 595 8.81 -36.83 -52.29
C LEU A 595 9.91 -35.76 -52.38
N LYS A 596 9.66 -34.64 -53.04
CA LYS A 596 10.60 -33.52 -53.10
C LYS A 596 10.83 -32.91 -51.70
N LYS A 597 9.76 -32.70 -50.94
CA LYS A 597 9.85 -32.18 -49.57
C LYS A 597 10.58 -33.17 -48.65
N THR A 598 10.32 -34.46 -48.77
CA THR A 598 11.03 -35.50 -48.02
C THR A 598 12.53 -35.45 -48.26
N ARG A 599 12.97 -35.32 -49.54
CA ARG A 599 14.38 -35.20 -49.90
C ARG A 599 15.03 -33.96 -49.28
N GLU A 600 14.35 -32.81 -49.33
CA GLU A 600 14.81 -31.57 -48.75
C GLU A 600 15.04 -31.73 -47.23
N LEU A 601 14.04 -32.23 -46.50
CA LEU A 601 14.10 -32.45 -45.05
C LEU A 601 15.19 -33.47 -44.70
N TYR A 602 15.23 -34.62 -45.38
CA TYR A 602 16.24 -35.63 -45.11
C TYR A 602 17.67 -35.10 -45.25
N ASN A 603 17.92 -34.28 -46.28
CA ASN A 603 19.25 -33.71 -46.51
C ASN A 603 19.65 -32.70 -45.43
N SER A 604 18.69 -32.05 -44.77
CA SER A 604 18.93 -31.12 -43.66
C SER A 604 19.20 -31.80 -42.33
N LEU A 605 18.87 -33.09 -42.19
CA LEU A 605 19.04 -33.81 -40.92
C LEU A 605 20.52 -34.10 -40.62
N SER A 606 20.85 -34.08 -39.33
CA SER A 606 22.12 -34.58 -38.80
C SER A 606 22.24 -36.12 -38.95
N GLN A 607 23.44 -36.66 -38.82
CA GLN A 607 23.65 -38.12 -38.86
C GLN A 607 22.90 -38.85 -37.73
N GLN A 608 22.77 -38.24 -36.59
CA GLN A 608 22.00 -38.78 -35.49
C GLN A 608 20.51 -38.84 -35.78
N GLU A 609 19.93 -37.79 -36.31
CA GLU A 609 18.52 -37.74 -36.71
C GLU A 609 18.22 -38.75 -37.83
N LYS A 610 19.12 -38.87 -38.81
CA LYS A 610 19.01 -39.89 -39.87
C LYS A 610 18.96 -41.33 -39.32
N SER A 611 19.59 -41.62 -38.20
CA SER A 611 19.57 -42.94 -37.58
C SER A 611 18.22 -43.36 -37.01
N TYR A 612 17.31 -42.41 -36.79
CA TYR A 612 15.92 -42.69 -36.38
C TYR A 612 14.97 -43.03 -37.54
N ILE A 613 15.43 -42.90 -38.78
CA ILE A 613 14.62 -43.22 -39.95
C ILE A 613 14.87 -44.68 -40.33
N SER A 614 13.79 -45.47 -40.49
CA SER A 614 13.87 -46.85 -40.95
C SER A 614 14.57 -46.92 -42.30
N SER A 615 15.59 -47.76 -42.39
CA SER A 615 16.33 -48.01 -43.64
C SER A 615 15.44 -48.57 -44.75
N GLU A 616 14.45 -49.40 -44.41
CA GLU A 616 13.50 -49.96 -45.29
C GLU A 616 12.54 -48.90 -45.84
N SER A 617 11.93 -48.10 -44.98
CA SER A 617 11.04 -47.01 -45.40
C SER A 617 11.77 -45.95 -46.23
N LEU A 618 13.01 -45.65 -45.92
CA LEU A 618 13.84 -44.76 -46.71
C LEU A 618 14.16 -45.35 -48.11
N ALA A 619 14.51 -46.64 -48.17
CA ALA A 619 14.80 -47.29 -49.43
C ALA A 619 13.60 -47.27 -50.34
N LYS A 620 12.39 -47.64 -49.85
CA LYS A 620 11.14 -47.56 -50.58
C LYS A 620 10.82 -46.14 -51.07
N THR A 621 11.03 -45.14 -50.21
CA THR A 621 10.83 -43.72 -50.56
C THR A 621 11.78 -43.28 -51.66
N LYS A 622 13.04 -43.73 -51.64
CA LYS A 622 14.03 -43.43 -52.70
C LYS A 622 13.61 -44.09 -54.04
N GLU A 623 13.07 -45.27 -53.99
CA GLU A 623 12.50 -45.97 -55.19
C GLU A 623 11.33 -45.15 -55.73
N LEU A 624 10.39 -44.75 -54.95
CA LEU A 624 9.28 -43.90 -55.37
C LEU A 624 9.78 -42.54 -55.89
N TYR A 625 10.81 -41.93 -55.31
CA TYR A 625 11.39 -40.71 -55.83
C TYR A 625 11.93 -40.87 -57.24
N ARG A 626 12.62 -41.98 -57.52
CA ARG A 626 13.08 -42.31 -58.84
C ARG A 626 11.93 -42.52 -59.84
N GLN A 627 10.86 -43.18 -59.36
CA GLN A 627 9.67 -43.47 -60.18
C GLN A 627 8.91 -42.18 -60.56
N TYR A 628 8.66 -41.30 -59.59
CA TYR A 628 7.80 -40.14 -59.82
C TYR A 628 8.58 -38.88 -60.26
N CYS A 629 9.81 -38.71 -59.82
CA CYS A 629 10.60 -37.55 -60.16
C CYS A 629 11.60 -37.76 -61.30
N GLY A 630 11.79 -39.03 -61.75
CA GLY A 630 12.70 -39.39 -62.90
C GLY A 630 14.17 -39.14 -62.61
N GLN A 631 14.57 -38.96 -61.33
CA GLN A 631 15.93 -38.67 -60.88
C GLN A 631 16.36 -39.63 -59.79
N GLU A 632 17.66 -39.89 -59.68
CA GLU A 632 18.22 -40.60 -58.51
C GLU A 632 18.23 -39.69 -57.30
N TRP A 633 17.89 -40.27 -56.14
CA TRP A 633 18.07 -39.61 -54.89
C TRP A 633 19.44 -40.05 -54.32
N GLU A 634 20.46 -39.21 -54.52
CA GLU A 634 21.81 -39.43 -53.99
C GLU A 634 21.87 -39.38 -52.46
#